data_072676077314ae1c7fce22eb13a772c3
#
_entry.id   072676077314ae1c7fce22eb13a772c3
#
_cell.length_a   1.000
_cell.length_b   1.000
_cell.length_c   1.000
_cell.angle_alpha   90.00
_cell.angle_beta   90.00
_cell.angle_gamma   90.00
#
_symmetry.space_group_name_H-M   'P 1'
#
loop_
_entity.id
_entity.type
_entity.pdbx_description
1 polymer ?
#
loop_
_entity_poly.entity_id
_entity_poly.type
_entity_poly.pdbx_seq_one_letter_code
_entity_poly.pdbx_strand_id
1 'polypeptide(L)' 'MKILIIEDEKGLREVMTQSLEKERFVVETASDYPTAIQKINDYDYDCVLLD' A
#
# COMPACT_ATOMS: atom_id res chain seq x y z
N MET A 1 -11.30 -0.62 -5.90
CA MET A 1 -10.90 -0.19 -4.55
C MET A 1 -9.42 0.16 -4.57
N LYS A 2 -9.07 1.26 -3.93
CA LYS A 2 -7.68 1.73 -3.86
C LYS A 2 -7.10 1.43 -2.48
N ILE A 3 -5.97 0.75 -2.45
CA ILE A 3 -5.35 0.23 -1.23
C ILE A 3 -3.94 0.77 -1.10
N LEU A 4 -3.59 1.24 0.09
CA LEU A 4 -2.21 1.58 0.43
C LEU A 4 -1.65 0.48 1.34
N ILE A 5 -0.51 -0.08 0.94
CA ILE A 5 0.23 -1.05 1.74
C ILE A 5 1.40 -0.34 2.40
N ILE A 6 1.51 -0.47 3.72
CA ILE A 6 2.65 0.03 4.49
C ILE A 6 3.46 -1.17 4.97
N GLU A 7 4.61 -1.41 4.35
CA GLU A 7 5.47 -2.55 4.63
C GLU A 7 6.92 -2.18 4.34
N ASP A 8 7.79 -2.37 5.32
CA ASP A 8 9.20 -1.99 5.21
C ASP A 8 10.05 -3.02 4.46
N GLU A 9 9.65 -4.30 4.45
CA GLU A 9 10.40 -5.34 3.76
C GLU A 9 9.97 -5.41 2.30
N LYS A 10 10.93 -5.21 1.38
CA LYS A 10 10.67 -5.05 -0.05
C LYS A 10 10.01 -6.29 -0.67
N GLY A 11 10.54 -7.48 -0.38
CA GLY A 11 10.02 -8.71 -0.97
C GLY A 11 8.58 -8.98 -0.55
N LEU A 12 8.28 -8.80 0.73
CA LEU A 12 6.92 -8.96 1.24
C LEU A 12 5.99 -7.91 0.65
N ARG A 13 6.45 -6.67 0.54
CA ARG A 13 5.67 -5.59 -0.06
C ARG A 13 5.30 -5.93 -1.50
N GLU A 14 6.23 -6.47 -2.27
CA GLU A 14 5.99 -6.87 -3.66
C GLU A 14 4.99 -8.02 -3.77
N VAL A 15 5.11 -9.03 -2.91
CA VAL A 15 4.18 -10.16 -2.89
C VAL A 15 2.76 -9.70 -2.55
N MET A 16 2.62 -8.84 -1.55
CA MET A 16 1.32 -8.31 -1.17
C MET A 16 0.70 -7.49 -2.31
N THR A 17 1.51 -6.66 -2.96
CA THR A 17 1.07 -5.85 -4.09
C THR A 17 0.55 -6.74 -5.22
N GLN A 18 1.33 -7.75 -5.60
CA GLN A 18 0.95 -8.65 -6.69
C GLN A 18 -0.34 -9.41 -6.37
N SER A 19 -0.50 -9.88 -5.14
CA SER A 19 -1.69 -10.60 -4.72
C SER A 19 -2.95 -9.74 -4.85
N LEU A 20 -2.86 -8.48 -4.43
CA LEU A 20 -4.01 -7.57 -4.50
C LEU A 20 -4.29 -7.11 -5.93
N GLU A 21 -3.25 -6.91 -6.73
CA GLU A 21 -3.43 -6.53 -8.13
C GLU A 21 -4.10 -7.64 -8.93
N LYS A 22 -3.88 -8.90 -8.59
CA LYS A 22 -4.60 -10.03 -9.21
C LYS A 22 -6.11 -9.93 -8.98
N GLU A 23 -6.51 -9.37 -7.86
CA GLU A 23 -7.93 -9.15 -7.52
C GLU A 23 -8.44 -7.83 -8.09
N ARG A 24 -7.65 -7.18 -8.95
CA ARG A 24 -8.00 -5.93 -9.65
C ARG A 24 -8.13 -4.72 -8.75
N PHE A 25 -7.50 -4.74 -7.57
CA PHE A 25 -7.40 -3.55 -6.75
C PHE A 25 -6.30 -2.63 -7.28
N VAL A 26 -6.49 -1.33 -7.11
CA VAL A 26 -5.43 -0.34 -7.36
C VAL A 26 -4.57 -0.27 -6.10
N VAL A 27 -3.28 -0.55 -6.23
CA VAL A 27 -2.40 -0.67 -5.07
C VAL A 27 -1.28 0.35 -5.14
N GLU A 28 -1.07 1.07 -4.04
CA GLU A 28 0.12 1.89 -3.81
C GLU A 28 0.81 1.39 -2.56
N THR A 29 2.09 1.74 -2.42
CA THR A 29 2.90 1.25 -1.32
C THR A 29 3.67 2.37 -0.65
N ALA A 30 3.99 2.17 0.63
CA ALA A 30 4.92 2.99 1.38
C ALA A 30 5.82 2.08 2.20
N SER A 31 7.10 2.41 2.30
CA SER A 31 8.07 1.59 3.04
C SER A 31 8.30 2.08 4.46
N ASP A 32 7.72 3.21 4.84
CA ASP A 32 7.86 3.80 6.17
C ASP A 32 6.65 4.67 6.49
N TYR A 33 6.50 5.03 7.75
CA TYR A 33 5.38 5.84 8.21
C TYR A 33 5.36 7.26 7.64
N PRO A 34 6.48 8.00 7.61
CA PRO A 34 6.46 9.35 7.05
C PRO A 34 5.95 9.40 5.61
N THR A 35 6.40 8.46 4.77
CA THR A 35 5.93 8.35 3.39
C THR A 35 4.43 8.00 3.34
N ALA A 36 4.00 7.08 4.21
CA ALA A 36 2.60 6.67 4.28
C ALA A 36 1.69 7.84 4.66
N ILE A 37 2.09 8.60 5.68
CA ILE A 37 1.32 9.76 6.14
C ILE A 37 1.19 10.79 5.03
N GLN A 38 2.28 11.06 4.31
CA GLN A 38 2.28 11.99 3.19
C GLN A 38 1.29 11.55 2.10
N LYS A 39 1.29 10.25 1.77
CA LYS A 39 0.37 9.70 0.77
C LYS A 39 -1.07 9.78 1.23
N ILE A 40 -1.35 9.46 2.48
CA ILE A 40 -2.69 9.54 3.05
C ILE A 40 -3.23 10.97 3.02
N ASN A 41 -2.36 11.97 3.22
CA ASN A 41 -2.74 13.37 3.16
C ASN A 41 -3.03 13.83 1.72
N ASP A 42 -2.33 13.26 0.74
CA ASP A 42 -2.39 13.71 -0.65
C ASP A 42 -3.42 12.95 -1.48
N TYR A 43 -3.77 11.72 -1.10
CA TYR A 43 -4.63 10.84 -1.89
C TYR A 43 -5.65 10.16 -1.00
N ASP A 44 -6.77 9.76 -1.63
CA ASP A 44 -7.81 8.99 -0.95
C ASP A 44 -7.57 7.50 -1.14
N TYR A 45 -7.65 6.75 -0.05
CA TYR A 45 -7.56 5.30 -0.06
C TYR A 45 -8.80 4.70 0.59
N ASP A 46 -9.27 3.57 0.04
CA ASP A 46 -10.40 2.83 0.62
C ASP A 46 -9.94 1.97 1.79
N CYS A 47 -8.68 1.55 1.76
CA CYS A 47 -8.12 0.66 2.79
C CYS A 47 -6.63 0.92 2.93
N VAL A 48 -6.14 0.83 4.16
CA VAL A 48 -4.71 0.89 4.46
C VAL A 48 -4.33 -0.40 5.18
N LEU A 49 -3.39 -1.14 4.61
CA LEU A 49 -2.85 -2.36 5.22
C LEU A 49 -1.52 -2.04 5.87
N LEU A 50 -1.45 -2.26 7.17
CA LEU A 50 -0.25 -2.03 7.96
C LEU A 50 0.32 -3.37 8.39
N ASP A 51 1.54 -3.65 7.99
CA ASP A 51 2.25 -4.84 8.42
C ASP A 51 3.56 -4.51 9.14
#